data_4e7faabc0b4fb1f350402152ae0feda3
#
_entry.id   4e7faabc0b4fb1f350402152ae0feda3
#
_cell.length_a   1.000
_cell.length_b   1.000
_cell.length_c   1.000
_cell.angle_alpha   90.00
_cell.angle_beta   90.00
_cell.angle_gamma   90.00
#
_symmetry.space_group_name_H-M   'P 1'
#
loop_
_entity.id
_entity.type
_entity.pdbx_description
1 polymer ?
#
loop_
_entity_poly.entity_id
_entity_poly.type
_entity_poly.pdbx_seq_one_letter_code
_entity_poly.pdbx_strand_id
1 'polypeptide(L)'
;MNRLAAHAGDRLYAIKDSSGSWENTKALLTTSVPVLVGDERQLHRGIANGAVGAISGMANLYPDRMNRIVQTANADLALSEEVTRIVSMPVIPALKATLAARISEPTWERMRPPLTPLDVNDRQFILGAGKAAV
;
A
#
# COMPACT_ATOMS: atom_id res chain seq x y z
N MET A 1 -3.45 -16.89 14.25
CA MET A 1 -2.12 -17.02 13.60
C MET A 1 -1.33 -18.23 14.08
N ASN A 2 -1.11 -18.41 15.38
CA ASN A 2 -0.30 -19.53 15.90
C ASN A 2 -0.72 -20.92 15.38
N ARG A 3 -2.03 -21.19 15.25
CA ARG A 3 -2.52 -22.45 14.68
C ARG A 3 -2.15 -22.63 13.20
N LEU A 4 -2.19 -21.55 12.41
CA LEU A 4 -1.79 -21.59 11.00
C LEU A 4 -0.28 -21.82 10.86
N ALA A 5 0.51 -21.10 11.67
CA ALA A 5 1.96 -21.27 11.71
C ALA A 5 2.36 -22.72 12.09
N ALA A 6 1.72 -23.26 13.14
CA ALA A 6 1.96 -24.64 13.57
C ALA A 6 1.59 -25.69 12.51
N HIS A 7 0.55 -25.41 11.70
CA HIS A 7 0.12 -26.34 10.64
C HIS A 7 0.93 -26.20 9.36
N ALA A 8 1.31 -24.98 8.97
CA ALA A 8 2.02 -24.70 7.73
C ALA A 8 3.53 -24.96 7.84
N GLY A 9 4.09 -24.85 9.05
CA GLY A 9 5.53 -25.03 9.30
C GLY A 9 6.36 -24.12 8.37
N ASP A 10 7.44 -24.65 7.83
CA ASP A 10 8.38 -23.93 6.96
C ASP A 10 7.79 -23.41 5.64
N ARG A 11 6.54 -23.77 5.32
CA ARG A 11 5.82 -23.25 4.14
C ARG A 11 5.22 -21.85 4.35
N LEU A 12 5.15 -21.36 5.59
CA LEU A 12 4.67 -20.04 5.93
C LEU A 12 5.85 -19.08 6.09
N TYR A 13 6.18 -18.35 5.04
CA TYR A 13 7.32 -17.41 5.04
C TYR A 13 7.00 -16.06 5.68
N ALA A 14 5.81 -15.54 5.46
CA ALA A 14 5.39 -14.24 6.00
C ALA A 14 3.87 -14.09 5.91
N ILE A 15 3.34 -13.06 6.59
CA ILE A 15 1.96 -12.62 6.50
C ILE A 15 1.91 -11.21 5.94
N LYS A 16 1.08 -10.98 4.92
CA LYS A 16 0.66 -9.64 4.56
C LYS A 16 -0.54 -9.23 5.42
N ASP A 17 -0.39 -8.15 6.18
CA ASP A 17 -1.49 -7.53 6.90
C ASP A 17 -2.12 -6.40 6.08
N SER A 18 -3.34 -6.63 5.61
CA SER A 18 -4.16 -5.65 4.87
C SER A 18 -5.37 -5.17 5.69
N SER A 19 -5.34 -5.32 7.01
CA SER A 19 -6.47 -4.94 7.88
C SER A 19 -6.65 -3.43 7.99
N GLY A 20 -5.60 -2.64 7.78
CA GLY A 20 -5.59 -1.21 8.05
C GLY A 20 -5.68 -0.87 9.55
N SER A 21 -5.63 -1.86 10.43
CA SER A 21 -5.72 -1.71 11.88
C SER A 21 -4.35 -1.86 12.53
N TRP A 22 -3.90 -0.81 13.21
CA TRP A 22 -2.66 -0.89 13.97
C TRP A 22 -2.69 -1.98 15.07
N GLU A 23 -3.82 -2.13 15.73
CA GLU A 23 -3.97 -3.15 16.78
C GLU A 23 -3.80 -4.57 16.21
N ASN A 24 -4.32 -4.82 15.02
CA ASN A 24 -4.12 -6.10 14.33
C ASN A 24 -2.65 -6.29 13.92
N THR A 25 -2.04 -5.28 13.29
CA THR A 25 -0.62 -5.32 12.92
C THR A 25 0.25 -5.62 14.15
N LYS A 26 0.01 -4.88 15.25
CA LYS A 26 0.74 -5.06 16.51
C LYS A 26 0.58 -6.49 17.06
N ALA A 27 -0.62 -7.02 17.03
CA ALA A 27 -0.87 -8.40 17.48
C ALA A 27 -0.15 -9.43 16.59
N LEU A 28 -0.08 -9.21 15.28
CA LEU A 28 0.68 -10.08 14.37
C LEU A 28 2.18 -10.02 14.66
N LEU A 29 2.71 -8.84 14.96
CA LEU A 29 4.13 -8.63 15.29
C LEU A 29 4.57 -9.34 16.58
N THR A 30 3.64 -9.75 17.45
CA THR A 30 3.98 -10.59 18.62
C THR A 30 4.13 -12.08 18.28
N THR A 31 3.83 -12.48 17.06
CA THR A 31 3.99 -13.88 16.61
C THR A 31 5.38 -14.13 16.05
N SER A 32 5.73 -15.40 15.86
CA SER A 32 7.00 -15.79 15.22
C SER A 32 7.01 -15.64 13.70
N VAL A 33 5.88 -15.27 13.10
CA VAL A 33 5.74 -15.17 11.64
C VAL A 33 6.10 -13.76 11.19
N PRO A 34 7.02 -13.60 10.21
CA PRO A 34 7.36 -12.29 9.67
C PRO A 34 6.12 -11.56 9.10
N VAL A 35 6.01 -10.26 9.38
CA VAL A 35 4.86 -9.45 8.97
C VAL A 35 5.26 -8.47 7.88
N LEU A 36 4.49 -8.44 6.79
CA LEU A 36 4.56 -7.45 5.73
C LEU A 36 3.35 -6.51 5.85
N VAL A 37 3.61 -5.22 6.03
CA VAL A 37 2.57 -4.21 6.21
C VAL A 37 1.89 -3.92 4.86
N GLY A 38 0.57 -3.88 4.86
CA GLY A 38 -0.23 -3.59 3.66
C GLY A 38 -0.78 -2.16 3.60
N ASP A 39 -0.86 -1.46 4.73
CA ASP A 39 -1.25 -0.04 4.80
C ASP A 39 -0.01 0.83 4.97
N GLU A 40 0.32 1.58 3.93
CA GLU A 40 1.53 2.38 3.85
C GLU A 40 1.62 3.46 4.93
N ARG A 41 0.48 3.96 5.40
CA ARG A 41 0.39 4.97 6.49
C ARG A 41 0.93 4.43 7.81
N GLN A 42 0.91 3.12 7.99
CA GLN A 42 1.38 2.42 9.17
C GLN A 42 2.78 1.79 8.98
N LEU A 43 3.33 1.85 7.77
CA LEU A 43 4.56 1.15 7.43
C LEU A 43 5.73 1.53 8.34
N HIS A 44 5.98 2.83 8.54
CA HIS A 44 7.06 3.33 9.42
C HIS A 44 6.94 2.76 10.84
N ARG A 45 5.73 2.74 11.36
CA ARG A 45 5.42 2.21 12.69
C ARG A 45 5.57 0.68 12.74
N GLY A 46 5.16 0.00 11.67
CA GLY A 46 5.36 -1.44 11.53
C GLY A 46 6.83 -1.81 11.53
N ILE A 47 7.64 -1.15 10.71
CA ILE A 47 9.10 -1.37 10.66
C ILE A 47 9.75 -1.12 12.02
N ALA A 48 9.42 -0.01 12.68
CA ALA A 48 9.93 0.30 14.01
C ALA A 48 9.58 -0.76 15.09
N ASN A 49 8.56 -1.58 14.83
CA ASN A 49 8.10 -2.65 15.73
C ASN A 49 8.39 -4.07 15.19
N GLY A 50 9.28 -4.22 14.21
CA GLY A 50 9.76 -5.52 13.75
C GLY A 50 9.08 -6.10 12.51
N ALA A 51 8.25 -5.34 11.79
CA ALA A 51 7.82 -5.75 10.46
C ALA A 51 9.01 -5.83 9.50
N VAL A 52 8.97 -6.81 8.59
CA VAL A 52 10.10 -7.08 7.68
C VAL A 52 9.99 -6.34 6.34
N GLY A 53 8.92 -5.61 6.10
CA GLY A 53 8.70 -4.87 4.87
C GLY A 53 7.22 -4.59 4.59
N ALA A 54 6.90 -4.39 3.32
CA ALA A 54 5.54 -4.12 2.85
C ALA A 54 5.21 -4.87 1.56
N ILE A 55 3.91 -5.12 1.34
CA ILE A 55 3.36 -5.39 0.02
C ILE A 55 2.35 -4.29 -0.26
N SER A 56 2.70 -3.36 -1.13
CA SER A 56 2.06 -2.07 -1.27
C SER A 56 1.72 -1.74 -2.71
N GLY A 57 0.51 -1.22 -2.91
CA GLY A 57 0.12 -0.63 -4.19
C GLY A 57 0.91 0.64 -4.52
N MET A 58 1.24 1.43 -3.51
CA MET A 58 1.99 2.68 -3.66
C MET A 58 3.43 2.47 -4.12
N ALA A 59 3.99 1.28 -3.95
CA ALA A 59 5.31 0.95 -4.49
C ALA A 59 5.40 1.05 -6.02
N ASN A 60 4.26 0.93 -6.72
CA ASN A 60 4.20 1.17 -8.17
C ASN A 60 4.33 2.65 -8.55
N LEU A 61 3.98 3.55 -7.64
CA LEU A 61 4.04 5.00 -7.87
C LEU A 61 5.26 5.65 -7.24
N TYR A 62 5.68 5.17 -6.06
CA TYR A 62 6.70 5.81 -5.22
C TYR A 62 7.68 4.78 -4.63
N PRO A 63 8.35 3.95 -5.45
CA PRO A 63 9.21 2.86 -4.94
C PRO A 63 10.32 3.38 -4.01
N ASP A 64 10.97 4.50 -4.36
CA ASP A 64 12.07 5.05 -3.56
C ASP A 64 11.60 5.56 -2.19
N ARG A 65 10.41 6.18 -2.13
CA ARG A 65 9.83 6.64 -0.87
C ARG A 65 9.47 5.46 0.04
N MET A 66 8.85 4.43 -0.55
CA MET A 66 8.52 3.20 0.16
C MET A 66 9.78 2.50 0.71
N ASN A 67 10.81 2.38 -0.13
CA ASN A 67 12.08 1.79 0.28
C ASN A 67 12.74 2.59 1.41
N ARG A 68 12.72 3.92 1.35
CA ARG A 68 13.25 4.79 2.42
C ARG A 68 12.55 4.54 3.75
N ILE A 69 11.22 4.41 3.76
CA ILE A 69 10.48 4.10 5.01
C ILE A 69 10.91 2.74 5.57
N VAL A 70 11.05 1.72 4.70
CA VAL A 70 11.50 0.39 5.14
C VAL A 70 12.91 0.43 5.74
N GLN A 71 13.82 1.21 5.16
CA GLN A 71 15.20 1.29 5.64
C GLN A 71 15.37 2.13 6.90
N THR A 72 14.55 3.16 7.09
CA THR A 72 14.77 4.14 8.16
C THR A 72 13.74 4.12 9.27
N ALA A 73 12.61 3.44 9.06
CA ALA A 73 11.41 3.52 9.91
C ALA A 73 10.87 4.95 10.12
N ASN A 74 11.27 5.91 9.28
CA ASN A 74 10.79 7.29 9.37
C ASN A 74 9.46 7.44 8.62
N ALA A 75 8.55 8.21 9.23
CA ALA A 75 7.28 8.54 8.59
C ALA A 75 7.48 9.45 7.37
N ASP A 76 6.67 9.23 6.34
CA ASP A 76 6.53 10.12 5.19
C ASP A 76 5.09 10.65 5.16
N LEU A 77 4.88 11.83 5.76
CA LEU A 77 3.54 12.41 5.92
C LEU A 77 2.89 12.73 4.56
N ALA A 78 3.65 13.29 3.64
CA ALA A 78 3.12 13.61 2.30
C ALA A 78 2.75 12.33 1.52
N LEU A 79 3.47 11.22 1.71
CA LEU A 79 3.05 9.93 1.16
C LEU A 79 1.79 9.42 1.84
N SER A 80 1.65 9.59 3.15
CA SER A 80 0.46 9.17 3.90
C SER A 80 -0.81 9.93 3.46
N GLU A 81 -0.70 11.22 3.14
CA GLU A 81 -1.78 12.01 2.55
C GLU A 81 -2.17 11.49 1.17
N GLU A 82 -1.18 11.16 0.33
CA GLU A 82 -1.38 10.58 -0.99
C GLU A 82 -2.07 9.21 -0.90
N VAL A 83 -1.64 8.35 0.02
CA VAL A 83 -2.30 7.07 0.31
C VAL A 83 -3.76 7.30 0.69
N THR A 84 -4.02 8.24 1.60
CA THR A 84 -5.38 8.54 2.07
C THR A 84 -6.28 8.96 0.92
N ARG A 85 -5.76 9.75 -0.02
CA ARG A 85 -6.47 10.16 -1.22
C ARG A 85 -6.76 8.97 -2.16
N ILE A 86 -5.78 8.10 -2.38
CA ILE A 86 -5.96 6.93 -3.24
C ILE A 86 -6.95 5.91 -2.65
N VAL A 87 -6.89 5.67 -1.35
CA VAL A 87 -7.77 4.68 -0.70
C VAL A 87 -9.19 5.19 -0.47
N SER A 88 -9.47 6.48 -0.68
CA SER A 88 -10.84 7.01 -0.62
C SER A 88 -11.72 6.61 -1.81
N MET A 89 -11.15 5.95 -2.81
CA MET A 89 -11.82 5.45 -4.01
C MET A 89 -11.35 4.02 -4.34
N PRO A 90 -11.86 3.38 -5.41
CA PRO A 90 -11.37 2.07 -5.83
C PRO A 90 -9.85 2.08 -6.07
N VAL A 91 -9.09 1.44 -5.19
CA VAL A 91 -7.63 1.59 -5.08
C VAL A 91 -6.89 1.21 -6.35
N ILE A 92 -7.20 0.05 -6.95
CA ILE A 92 -6.49 -0.42 -8.16
C ILE A 92 -6.74 0.49 -9.35
N PRO A 93 -7.98 0.90 -9.67
CA PRO A 93 -8.25 1.91 -10.68
C PRO A 93 -7.54 3.24 -10.43
N ALA A 94 -7.53 3.73 -9.18
CA ALA A 94 -6.87 4.99 -8.82
C ALA A 94 -5.35 4.93 -9.04
N LEU A 95 -4.71 3.86 -8.59
CA LEU A 95 -3.26 3.64 -8.82
C LEU A 95 -2.94 3.60 -10.31
N LYS A 96 -3.73 2.86 -11.10
CA LYS A 96 -3.51 2.71 -12.54
C LYS A 96 -3.74 4.01 -13.29
N ALA A 97 -4.77 4.79 -12.95
CA ALA A 97 -5.02 6.10 -13.54
C ALA A 97 -3.87 7.09 -13.24
N THR A 98 -3.39 7.09 -11.98
CA THR A 98 -2.25 7.92 -11.59
C THR A 98 -0.97 7.52 -12.34
N LEU A 99 -0.70 6.23 -12.46
CA LEU A 99 0.46 5.73 -13.20
C LEU A 99 0.35 6.08 -14.69
N ALA A 100 -0.81 5.82 -15.32
CA ALA A 100 -1.08 6.15 -16.71
C ALA A 100 -0.78 7.63 -17.03
N ALA A 101 -1.23 8.52 -16.14
CA ALA A 101 -0.99 9.96 -16.30
C ALA A 101 0.51 10.33 -16.15
N ARG A 102 1.22 9.71 -15.21
CA ARG A 102 2.64 9.99 -14.98
C ARG A 102 3.55 9.59 -16.14
N ILE A 103 3.28 8.44 -16.74
CA ILE A 103 4.11 7.91 -17.83
C ILE A 103 3.52 8.20 -19.20
N SER A 104 2.41 8.97 -19.27
CA SER A 104 1.70 9.31 -20.52
C SER A 104 1.27 8.09 -21.34
N GLU A 105 0.86 7.01 -20.64
CA GLU A 105 0.48 5.74 -21.26
C GLU A 105 -0.95 5.32 -20.80
N PRO A 106 -2.00 5.75 -21.54
CA PRO A 106 -3.40 5.57 -21.15
C PRO A 106 -3.86 4.11 -21.13
N THR A 107 -3.13 3.19 -21.75
CA THR A 107 -3.49 1.76 -21.73
C THR A 107 -3.44 1.17 -20.33
N TRP A 108 -2.71 1.78 -19.39
CA TRP A 108 -2.70 1.40 -17.99
C TRP A 108 -4.07 1.55 -17.31
N GLU A 109 -4.95 2.41 -17.80
CA GLU A 109 -6.31 2.55 -17.24
C GLU A 109 -7.25 1.38 -17.61
N ARG A 110 -6.85 0.48 -18.52
CA ARG A 110 -7.66 -0.70 -18.86
C ARG A 110 -7.77 -1.64 -17.68
N MET A 111 -9.00 -2.07 -17.40
CA MET A 111 -9.32 -3.01 -16.31
C MET A 111 -9.75 -4.34 -16.86
N ARG A 112 -9.59 -5.38 -16.04
CA ARG A 112 -10.21 -6.69 -16.27
C ARG A 112 -11.34 -6.87 -15.26
N PRO A 113 -12.47 -7.45 -15.66
CA PRO A 113 -13.53 -7.81 -14.71
C PRO A 113 -13.00 -8.60 -13.50
N PRO A 114 -13.54 -8.38 -12.31
CA PRO A 114 -14.69 -7.51 -11.99
C PRO A 114 -14.35 -6.02 -11.78
N LEU A 115 -13.09 -5.60 -11.97
CA LEU A 115 -12.70 -4.20 -11.84
C LEU A 115 -13.24 -3.36 -12.99
N THR A 116 -13.62 -2.12 -12.66
CA THR A 116 -14.03 -1.09 -13.62
C THR A 116 -13.09 0.11 -13.54
N PRO A 117 -12.89 0.87 -14.62
CA PRO A 117 -12.18 2.14 -14.55
C PRO A 117 -12.85 3.11 -13.58
N LEU A 118 -12.12 4.12 -13.11
CA LEU A 118 -12.70 5.23 -12.34
C LEU A 118 -13.77 5.93 -13.18
N ASP A 119 -14.79 6.44 -12.50
CA ASP A 119 -15.69 7.38 -13.13
C ASP A 119 -14.98 8.73 -13.41
N VAL A 120 -15.67 9.62 -14.14
CA VAL A 120 -15.09 10.90 -14.58
C VAL A 120 -14.72 11.79 -13.39
N ASN A 121 -15.54 11.79 -12.33
CA ASN A 121 -15.33 12.65 -11.15
C ASN A 121 -14.15 12.15 -10.32
N ASP A 122 -14.11 10.86 -10.04
CA ASP A 122 -13.01 10.21 -9.31
C ASP A 122 -11.68 10.37 -10.06
N ARG A 123 -11.73 10.21 -11.40
CA ARG A 123 -10.55 10.40 -12.23
C ARG A 123 -10.07 11.85 -12.22
N GLN A 124 -10.97 12.83 -12.31
CA GLN A 124 -10.63 14.24 -12.19
C GLN A 124 -10.05 14.56 -10.81
N PHE A 125 -10.65 14.05 -9.75
CA PHE A 125 -10.18 14.24 -8.38
C PHE A 125 -8.75 13.72 -8.20
N ILE A 126 -8.48 12.47 -8.61
CA ILE A 126 -7.15 11.86 -8.41
C ILE A 126 -6.07 12.54 -9.26
N LEU A 127 -6.38 12.96 -10.47
CA LEU A 127 -5.40 13.60 -11.38
C LEU A 127 -5.29 15.12 -11.17
N GLY A 128 -6.34 15.77 -10.68
CA GLY A 128 -6.37 17.21 -10.42
C GLY A 128 -5.48 17.65 -9.27
N ALA A 129 -5.38 16.86 -8.22
CA ALA A 129 -4.55 17.15 -7.05
C ALA A 129 -3.03 17.06 -7.34
N GLY A 130 -2.62 16.32 -8.39
CA GLY A 130 -1.21 16.24 -8.81
C GLY A 130 -0.67 17.52 -9.46
N LYS A 131 -1.49 18.51 -9.76
CA LYS A 131 -1.07 19.80 -10.33
C LYS A 131 -0.76 20.88 -9.28
N ALA A 132 -1.02 20.60 -8.00
CA ALA A 132 -0.78 21.56 -6.91
C ALA A 132 0.57 21.39 -6.20
N ALA A 133 1.39 20.42 -6.62
CA ALA A 133 2.67 20.09 -6.00
C ALA A 133 3.83 20.13 -7.03
N VAL A 134 3.98 21.28 -7.74
CA VAL A 134 5.20 21.62 -8.50
C VAL A 134 5.70 22.96 -8.02
#